data_09f769969da0462dfebdadc5e4f36755
#
_entry.id   09f769969da0462dfebdadc5e4f36755
#
_cell.length_a   1.000
_cell.length_b   1.000
_cell.length_c   1.000
_cell.angle_alpha   90.00
_cell.angle_beta   90.00
_cell.angle_gamma   90.00
#
_symmetry.space_group_name_H-M   'P 1'
#
loop_
_entity.id
_entity.type
_entity.pdbx_description
1 polymer ?
#
loop_
_entity_poly.entity_id
_entity_poly.type
_entity_poly.pdbx_seq_one_letter_code
_entity_poly.pdbx_strand_id
1 'polypeptide(L)'
;LTDFRCLHQRDGENIQKLLKELDSRFTEEYPNGFTRENIRYADLDNDKVVLLNYTSGTTGFSKGVMLTGNNLAGNVTYARTLDVLFRGERELCFLPLAHAYSCAFNFLVPMAFGAHVFLLGKLPSPKILLKAFEEVKPNLILTVPLILEKIYKKMIAPQLNKRTMKLVMSVP
;
A
#
# COMPACT_ATOMS: atom_id res chain seq x y z
N LEU A 1 -18.83 -14.85 -5.58
CA LEU A 1 -17.37 -14.66 -5.51
C LEU A 1 -16.92 -14.24 -6.89
N THR A 2 -16.56 -12.97 -7.05
CA THR A 2 -16.03 -12.43 -8.29
C THR A 2 -14.73 -13.16 -8.62
N ASP A 3 -14.59 -13.67 -9.82
CA ASP A 3 -13.39 -14.36 -10.24
C ASP A 3 -12.26 -13.34 -10.40
N PHE A 4 -11.31 -13.33 -9.46
CA PHE A 4 -10.18 -12.41 -9.48
C PHE A 4 -9.31 -12.50 -10.74
N ARG A 5 -9.45 -13.56 -11.56
CA ARG A 5 -8.77 -13.66 -12.85
C ARG A 5 -9.19 -12.56 -13.83
N CYS A 6 -10.38 -11.97 -13.63
CA CYS A 6 -10.88 -10.85 -14.44
C CYS A 6 -10.18 -9.51 -14.14
N LEU A 7 -9.40 -9.40 -13.09
CA LEU A 7 -8.68 -8.17 -12.71
C LEU A 7 -7.26 -8.08 -13.30
N HIS A 8 -6.86 -9.03 -14.14
CA HIS A 8 -5.56 -9.00 -14.79
C HIS A 8 -5.50 -7.90 -15.87
N GLN A 9 -4.35 -7.21 -15.98
CA GLN A 9 -4.13 -6.10 -16.95
C GLN A 9 -4.48 -6.42 -18.42
N ARG A 10 -4.59 -7.70 -18.79
CA ARG A 10 -4.95 -8.14 -20.14
C ARG A 10 -6.45 -8.11 -20.41
N ASP A 11 -7.29 -7.94 -19.39
CA ASP A 11 -8.76 -7.97 -19.50
C ASP A 11 -9.40 -6.59 -19.32
N GLY A 12 -8.75 -5.54 -19.86
CA GLY A 12 -9.23 -4.16 -19.73
C GLY A 12 -10.68 -3.96 -20.17
N GLU A 13 -11.15 -4.66 -21.19
CA GLU A 13 -12.55 -4.62 -21.65
C GLU A 13 -13.52 -5.21 -20.62
N ASN A 14 -13.15 -6.33 -19.99
CA ASN A 14 -13.93 -6.94 -18.92
C ASN A 14 -14.02 -6.04 -17.69
N ILE A 15 -12.93 -5.39 -17.32
CA ILE A 15 -12.93 -4.42 -16.22
C ILE A 15 -13.86 -3.25 -16.51
N GLN A 16 -13.81 -2.68 -17.71
CA GLN A 16 -14.71 -1.59 -18.10
C GLN A 16 -16.18 -2.01 -18.10
N LYS A 17 -16.47 -3.23 -18.54
CA LYS A 17 -17.83 -3.79 -18.49
C LYS A 17 -18.30 -3.95 -17.04
N LEU A 18 -17.46 -4.52 -16.17
CA LEU A 18 -17.76 -4.69 -14.73
C LEU A 18 -17.98 -3.35 -14.03
N LEU A 19 -17.18 -2.33 -14.35
CA LEU A 19 -17.36 -0.99 -13.79
C LEU A 19 -18.70 -0.37 -14.21
N LYS A 20 -19.07 -0.48 -15.49
CA LYS A 20 -20.38 0.01 -15.95
C LYS A 20 -21.56 -0.73 -15.29
N GLU A 21 -21.43 -2.05 -15.12
CA GLU A 21 -22.44 -2.86 -14.45
C GLU A 21 -22.52 -2.47 -12.95
N LEU A 22 -21.39 -2.22 -12.31
CA LEU A 22 -21.34 -1.74 -10.93
C LEU A 22 -22.02 -0.37 -10.79
N ASP A 23 -21.73 0.57 -11.69
CA ASP A 23 -22.33 1.90 -11.69
C ASP A 23 -23.86 1.84 -11.87
N SER A 24 -24.35 0.97 -12.77
CA SER A 24 -25.77 0.75 -12.97
C SER A 24 -26.45 0.21 -11.71
N ARG A 25 -25.89 -0.85 -11.14
CA ARG A 25 -26.42 -1.45 -9.91
C ARG A 25 -26.37 -0.48 -8.72
N PHE A 26 -25.30 0.30 -8.62
CA PHE A 26 -25.18 1.31 -7.57
C PHE A 26 -26.25 2.40 -7.71
N THR A 27 -26.52 2.85 -8.93
CA THR A 27 -27.56 3.86 -9.20
C THR A 27 -28.96 3.30 -8.93
N GLU A 28 -29.21 2.03 -9.26
CA GLU A 28 -30.48 1.35 -8.95
C GLU A 28 -30.70 1.21 -7.44
N GLU A 29 -29.66 0.86 -6.70
CA GLU A 29 -29.72 0.68 -5.24
C GLU A 29 -29.84 2.01 -4.49
N TYR A 30 -29.22 3.06 -5.03
CA TYR A 30 -29.20 4.41 -4.42
C TYR A 30 -29.70 5.49 -5.39
N PRO A 31 -30.99 5.47 -5.78
CA PRO A 31 -31.54 6.40 -6.78
C PRO A 31 -31.48 7.87 -6.36
N ASN A 32 -31.44 8.15 -5.06
CA ASN A 32 -31.32 9.48 -4.50
C ASN A 32 -29.89 9.86 -4.11
N GLY A 33 -28.91 9.08 -4.57
CA GLY A 33 -27.50 9.20 -4.19
C GLY A 33 -27.14 8.46 -2.90
N PHE A 34 -25.84 8.21 -2.74
CA PHE A 34 -25.31 7.52 -1.57
C PHE A 34 -24.95 8.55 -0.49
N THR A 35 -25.53 8.37 0.70
CA THR A 35 -25.31 9.25 1.85
C THR A 35 -24.63 8.50 2.99
N ARG A 36 -24.25 9.23 4.04
CA ARG A 36 -23.63 8.65 5.23
C ARG A 36 -24.57 7.65 5.93
N GLU A 37 -25.87 7.85 5.84
CA GLU A 37 -26.88 6.95 6.43
C GLU A 37 -26.97 5.60 5.70
N ASN A 38 -26.52 5.54 4.47
CA ASN A 38 -26.46 4.28 3.70
C ASN A 38 -25.29 3.39 4.12
N ILE A 39 -24.29 3.93 4.84
CA ILE A 39 -23.13 3.16 5.25
C ILE A 39 -23.56 2.10 6.28
N ARG A 40 -23.31 0.85 5.95
CA ARG A 40 -23.51 -0.30 6.83
C ARG A 40 -22.17 -0.97 7.07
N TYR A 41 -21.78 -1.05 8.32
CA TYR A 41 -20.63 -1.86 8.73
C TYR A 41 -21.15 -3.24 9.17
N ALA A 42 -20.47 -4.29 8.71
CA ALA A 42 -20.73 -5.61 9.22
C ALA A 42 -20.40 -5.66 10.74
N ASP A 43 -21.29 -6.23 11.54
CA ASP A 43 -20.99 -6.53 12.94
C ASP A 43 -20.05 -7.75 12.97
N LEU A 44 -18.78 -7.47 12.98
CA LEU A 44 -17.72 -8.49 12.95
C LEU A 44 -17.12 -8.61 14.35
N ASP A 45 -17.04 -9.84 14.81
CA ASP A 45 -16.21 -10.20 15.95
C ASP A 45 -14.72 -10.00 15.60
N ASN A 46 -14.11 -9.00 16.22
CA ASN A 46 -12.71 -8.65 15.96
C ASN A 46 -11.71 -9.72 16.41
N ASP A 47 -12.12 -10.71 17.18
CA ASP A 47 -11.29 -11.84 17.58
C ASP A 47 -11.28 -12.96 16.53
N LYS A 48 -12.15 -12.87 15.52
CA LYS A 48 -12.11 -13.79 14.39
C LYS A 48 -10.88 -13.58 13.50
N VAL A 49 -10.35 -14.69 13.00
CA VAL A 49 -9.29 -14.69 11.99
C VAL A 49 -9.83 -14.08 10.69
N VAL A 50 -9.24 -12.99 10.25
CA VAL A 50 -9.61 -12.25 9.03
C VAL A 50 -8.54 -12.33 7.94
N LEU A 51 -7.31 -12.71 8.31
CA LEU A 51 -6.19 -12.82 7.37
C LEU A 51 -5.34 -14.03 7.72
N LEU A 52 -5.01 -14.83 6.71
CA LEU A 52 -4.02 -15.91 6.79
C LEU A 52 -2.80 -15.50 5.97
N ASN A 53 -1.68 -15.28 6.65
CA ASN A 53 -0.43 -14.87 6.04
C ASN A 53 0.60 -16.01 6.11
N TYR A 54 1.25 -16.32 5.00
CA TYR A 54 2.26 -17.38 4.94
C TYR A 54 3.66 -16.83 5.05
N THR A 55 4.45 -17.40 5.95
CA THR A 55 5.88 -17.10 6.09
C THR A 55 6.71 -18.31 5.66
N SER A 56 7.86 -18.06 5.02
CA SER A 56 8.85 -19.10 4.75
C SER A 56 9.45 -19.53 6.10
N GLY A 57 9.02 -20.67 6.61
CA GLY A 57 9.56 -21.20 7.87
C GLY A 57 11.04 -21.55 7.75
N THR A 58 11.81 -21.35 8.81
CA THR A 58 13.23 -21.75 8.93
C THR A 58 13.42 -23.26 8.78
N THR A 59 12.36 -24.04 8.92
CA THR A 59 12.33 -25.51 8.81
C THR A 59 11.98 -26.02 7.41
N GLY A 60 11.91 -25.14 6.39
CA GLY A 60 11.58 -25.50 5.00
C GLY A 60 10.08 -25.61 4.70
N PHE A 61 9.20 -25.59 5.70
CA PHE A 61 7.75 -25.58 5.52
C PHE A 61 7.17 -24.19 5.75
N SER A 62 6.29 -23.77 4.85
CA SER A 62 5.55 -22.52 5.02
C SER A 62 4.62 -22.62 6.23
N LYS A 63 4.65 -21.61 7.10
CA LYS A 63 3.76 -21.51 8.27
C LYS A 63 2.66 -20.49 7.97
N GLY A 64 1.40 -20.89 8.18
CA GLY A 64 0.25 -19.99 8.13
C GLY A 64 0.11 -19.22 9.45
N VAL A 65 0.27 -17.92 9.38
CA VAL A 65 0.05 -17.01 10.51
C VAL A 65 -1.38 -16.51 10.45
N MET A 66 -2.17 -16.81 11.45
CA MET A 66 -3.56 -16.36 11.58
C MET A 66 -3.59 -15.00 12.26
N LEU A 67 -4.16 -14.01 11.57
CA LEU A 67 -4.32 -12.66 12.08
C LEU A 67 -5.79 -12.34 12.28
N THR A 68 -6.14 -11.88 13.46
CA THR A 68 -7.49 -11.43 13.81
C THR A 68 -7.73 -9.97 13.42
N GLY A 69 -8.98 -9.54 13.43
CA GLY A 69 -9.34 -8.13 13.28
C GLY A 69 -8.60 -7.24 14.27
N ASN A 70 -8.51 -7.67 15.53
CA ASN A 70 -7.80 -6.94 16.59
C ASN A 70 -6.28 -6.81 16.31
N ASN A 71 -5.63 -7.81 15.72
CA ASN A 71 -4.23 -7.70 15.37
C ASN A 71 -3.99 -6.60 14.31
N LEU A 72 -4.88 -6.51 13.33
CA LEU A 72 -4.77 -5.48 12.28
C LEU A 72 -5.17 -4.10 12.81
N ALA A 73 -6.25 -4.01 13.56
CA ALA A 73 -6.71 -2.76 14.18
C ALA A 73 -5.68 -2.18 15.16
N GLY A 74 -4.97 -3.02 15.89
CA GLY A 74 -3.87 -2.60 16.78
C GLY A 74 -2.77 -1.86 16.04
N ASN A 75 -2.38 -2.33 14.84
CA ASN A 75 -1.39 -1.64 14.01
C ASN A 75 -1.90 -0.27 13.53
N VAL A 76 -3.17 -0.18 13.13
CA VAL A 76 -3.79 1.09 12.71
C VAL A 76 -3.86 2.07 13.89
N THR A 77 -4.26 1.59 15.07
CA THR A 77 -4.32 2.40 16.29
C THR A 77 -2.93 2.90 16.68
N TYR A 78 -1.91 2.04 16.63
CA TYR A 78 -0.54 2.44 16.89
C TYR A 78 -0.06 3.50 15.90
N ALA A 79 -0.31 3.32 14.60
CA ALA A 79 0.09 4.28 13.59
C ALA A 79 -0.48 5.69 13.82
N ARG A 80 -1.68 5.78 14.41
CA ARG A 80 -2.29 7.08 14.79
C ARG A 80 -1.49 7.85 15.85
N THR A 81 -0.67 7.18 16.62
CA THR A 81 0.17 7.84 17.65
C THR A 81 1.47 8.40 17.06
N LEU A 82 1.80 8.07 15.80
CA LEU A 82 3.06 8.43 15.16
C LEU A 82 3.01 9.76 14.39
N ASP A 83 1.83 10.27 14.07
CA ASP A 83 1.60 11.51 13.30
C ASP A 83 2.42 11.61 12.00
N VAL A 84 2.55 10.47 11.30
CA VAL A 84 3.43 10.35 10.11
C VAL A 84 2.70 10.48 8.79
N LEU A 85 1.36 10.44 8.79
CA LEU A 85 0.52 10.50 7.60
C LEU A 85 -0.80 11.19 7.91
N PHE A 86 -1.25 12.09 7.02
CA PHE A 86 -2.46 12.87 7.21
C PHE A 86 -3.45 12.69 6.04
N ARG A 87 -4.68 13.11 6.26
CA ARG A 87 -5.74 13.03 5.25
C ARG A 87 -5.35 13.79 3.97
N GLY A 88 -5.52 13.12 2.83
CA GLY A 88 -5.20 13.68 1.51
C GLY A 88 -3.72 13.58 1.12
N GLU A 89 -2.85 13.14 2.02
CA GLU A 89 -1.46 12.86 1.70
C GLU A 89 -1.31 11.61 0.83
N ARG A 90 -0.14 11.40 0.29
CA ARG A 90 0.15 10.36 -0.70
C ARG A 90 1.19 9.40 -0.16
N GLU A 91 0.89 8.13 -0.29
CA GLU A 91 1.82 7.05 -0.01
C GLU A 91 2.05 6.21 -1.27
N LEU A 92 3.31 5.86 -1.55
CA LEU A 92 3.66 4.95 -2.62
C LEU A 92 3.95 3.56 -2.04
N CYS A 93 3.04 2.62 -2.31
CA CYS A 93 3.18 1.22 -1.94
C CYS A 93 3.87 0.44 -3.05
N PHE A 94 5.07 -0.08 -2.77
CA PHE A 94 5.85 -0.94 -3.67
C PHE A 94 6.31 -2.24 -3.00
N LEU A 95 5.96 -2.44 -1.75
CA LEU A 95 6.16 -3.70 -1.03
C LEU A 95 4.98 -4.64 -1.30
N PRO A 96 5.20 -5.96 -1.29
CA PRO A 96 4.11 -6.92 -1.50
C PRO A 96 3.06 -6.84 -0.39
N LEU A 97 1.81 -6.57 -0.75
CA LEU A 97 0.68 -6.53 0.21
C LEU A 97 0.38 -7.88 0.85
N ALA A 98 0.91 -8.97 0.28
CA ALA A 98 0.84 -10.29 0.89
C ALA A 98 1.63 -10.41 2.20
N HIS A 99 2.55 -9.49 2.49
CA HIS A 99 3.23 -9.43 3.78
C HIS A 99 2.42 -8.61 4.78
N ALA A 100 2.28 -9.11 6.02
CA ALA A 100 1.51 -8.46 7.08
C ALA A 100 1.92 -7.00 7.33
N TYR A 101 3.23 -6.71 7.30
CA TYR A 101 3.75 -5.35 7.43
C TYR A 101 3.19 -4.41 6.35
N SER A 102 3.29 -4.82 5.09
CA SER A 102 2.80 -3.99 3.98
C SER A 102 1.27 -3.91 3.96
N CYS A 103 0.57 -5.01 4.26
CA CYS A 103 -0.88 -5.01 4.41
C CYS A 103 -1.33 -3.98 5.45
N ALA A 104 -0.71 -3.98 6.63
CA ALA A 104 -1.06 -3.05 7.70
C ALA A 104 -0.69 -1.61 7.36
N PHE A 105 0.58 -1.35 7.03
CA PHE A 105 1.12 0.01 7.00
C PHE A 105 1.08 0.67 5.62
N ASN A 106 1.15 -0.09 4.51
CA ASN A 106 1.02 0.48 3.16
C ASN A 106 -0.42 0.43 2.61
N PHE A 107 -1.37 -0.18 3.33
CA PHE A 107 -2.75 -0.28 2.85
C PHE A 107 -3.77 0.12 3.91
N LEU A 108 -3.87 -0.61 5.04
CA LEU A 108 -4.92 -0.35 6.04
C LEU A 108 -4.74 1.00 6.75
N VAL A 109 -3.50 1.33 7.14
CA VAL A 109 -3.21 2.60 7.81
C VAL A 109 -3.54 3.79 6.92
N PRO A 110 -3.00 3.95 5.70
CA PRO A 110 -3.33 5.10 4.87
C PRO A 110 -4.82 5.18 4.52
N MET A 111 -5.50 4.06 4.32
CA MET A 111 -6.95 4.05 4.13
C MET A 111 -7.69 4.59 5.36
N ALA A 112 -7.30 4.16 6.57
CA ALA A 112 -7.90 4.63 7.82
C ALA A 112 -7.66 6.13 8.09
N PHE A 113 -6.59 6.69 7.53
CA PHE A 113 -6.28 8.13 7.62
C PHE A 113 -6.92 8.96 6.50
N GLY A 114 -7.50 8.31 5.48
CA GLY A 114 -8.01 9.00 4.28
C GLY A 114 -6.91 9.56 3.41
N ALA A 115 -5.77 8.90 3.37
CA ALA A 115 -4.66 9.20 2.47
C ALA A 115 -4.84 8.48 1.12
N HIS A 116 -4.11 8.94 0.09
CA HIS A 116 -4.09 8.32 -1.22
C HIS A 116 -2.99 7.26 -1.29
N VAL A 117 -3.36 6.03 -1.60
CA VAL A 117 -2.43 4.91 -1.80
C VAL A 117 -2.19 4.69 -3.29
N PHE A 118 -0.93 4.82 -3.71
CA PHE A 118 -0.49 4.53 -5.07
C PHE A 118 0.22 3.18 -5.10
N LEU A 119 -0.37 2.20 -5.77
CA LEU A 119 0.19 0.86 -5.88
C LEU A 119 1.14 0.79 -7.07
N LEU A 120 2.39 0.41 -6.83
CA LEU A 120 3.35 0.17 -7.89
C LEU A 120 3.10 -1.22 -8.49
N GLY A 121 2.47 -1.27 -9.67
CA GLY A 121 2.14 -2.52 -10.36
C GLY A 121 3.33 -3.24 -11.02
N LYS A 122 4.57 -2.89 -10.66
CA LYS A 122 5.82 -3.44 -11.23
C LYS A 122 6.81 -3.78 -10.12
N LEU A 123 7.71 -4.72 -10.41
CA LEU A 123 8.81 -5.01 -9.49
C LEU A 123 9.67 -3.77 -9.25
N PRO A 124 9.95 -3.42 -7.98
CA PRO A 124 10.67 -2.21 -7.64
C PRO A 124 12.14 -2.33 -8.04
N SER A 125 12.53 -1.61 -9.10
CA SER A 125 13.94 -1.34 -9.41
C SER A 125 14.24 0.12 -9.09
N PRO A 126 15.50 0.51 -8.83
CA PRO A 126 15.84 1.90 -8.52
C PRO A 126 15.32 2.89 -9.58
N LYS A 127 15.40 2.55 -10.86
CA LYS A 127 14.91 3.40 -11.96
C LYS A 127 13.39 3.55 -11.95
N ILE A 128 12.66 2.45 -11.70
CA ILE A 128 11.19 2.45 -11.63
C ILE A 128 10.73 3.25 -10.40
N LEU A 129 11.39 3.05 -9.25
CA LEU A 129 11.05 3.78 -8.03
C LEU A 129 11.26 5.28 -8.16
N LEU A 130 12.37 5.73 -8.78
CA LEU A 130 12.58 7.16 -9.01
C LEU A 130 11.48 7.77 -9.86
N LYS A 131 11.14 7.12 -10.97
CA LYS A 131 10.06 7.60 -11.82
C LYS A 131 8.74 7.68 -11.05
N ALA A 132 8.43 6.67 -10.24
CA ALA A 132 7.25 6.67 -9.41
C ALA A 132 7.29 7.78 -8.33
N PHE A 133 8.45 8.07 -7.74
CA PHE A 133 8.61 9.18 -6.80
C PHE A 133 8.40 10.54 -7.47
N GLU A 134 8.90 10.72 -8.69
CA GLU A 134 8.69 11.95 -9.47
C GLU A 134 7.21 12.17 -9.82
N GLU A 135 6.51 11.10 -10.22
CA GLU A 135 5.10 11.15 -10.62
C GLU A 135 4.17 11.30 -9.42
N VAL A 136 4.35 10.51 -8.37
CA VAL A 136 3.46 10.46 -7.20
C VAL A 136 3.79 11.56 -6.20
N LYS A 137 5.07 11.89 -6.02
CA LYS A 137 5.56 12.81 -4.98
C LYS A 137 5.01 12.42 -3.61
N PRO A 138 5.29 11.21 -3.11
CA PRO A 138 4.72 10.70 -1.87
C PRO A 138 5.18 11.51 -0.66
N ASN A 139 4.28 11.69 0.31
CA ASN A 139 4.59 12.30 1.60
C ASN A 139 5.23 11.28 2.54
N LEU A 140 4.81 10.02 2.43
CA LEU A 140 5.34 8.90 3.21
C LEU A 140 5.79 7.78 2.27
N ILE A 141 6.94 7.17 2.61
CA ILE A 141 7.47 5.98 1.98
C ILE A 141 7.84 4.99 3.06
N LEU A 142 7.18 3.83 3.05
CA LEU A 142 7.56 2.72 3.91
C LEU A 142 8.34 1.69 3.08
N THR A 143 9.50 1.30 3.58
CA THR A 143 10.40 0.41 2.85
C THR A 143 11.17 -0.52 3.79
N VAL A 144 11.94 -1.41 3.22
CA VAL A 144 12.85 -2.29 3.94
C VAL A 144 14.31 -1.86 3.71
N PRO A 145 15.22 -2.08 4.67
CA PRO A 145 16.61 -1.60 4.59
C PRO A 145 17.32 -1.97 3.28
N LEU A 146 17.08 -3.18 2.79
CA LEU A 146 17.71 -3.67 1.55
C LEU A 146 17.39 -2.80 0.31
N ILE A 147 16.16 -2.32 0.21
CA ILE A 147 15.75 -1.44 -0.91
C ILE A 147 16.37 -0.06 -0.73
N LEU A 148 16.36 0.47 0.48
CA LEU A 148 16.98 1.75 0.81
C LEU A 148 18.48 1.75 0.50
N GLU A 149 19.20 0.70 0.89
CA GLU A 149 20.61 0.53 0.55
C GLU A 149 20.86 0.48 -0.98
N LYS A 150 20.01 -0.22 -1.72
CA LYS A 150 20.14 -0.28 -3.19
C LYS A 150 19.95 1.09 -3.82
N ILE A 151 18.98 1.86 -3.35
CA ILE A 151 18.74 3.24 -3.82
C ILE A 151 19.96 4.09 -3.47
N TYR A 152 20.43 4.05 -2.21
CA TYR A 152 21.58 4.81 -1.77
C TYR A 152 22.83 4.48 -2.61
N LYS A 153 23.22 3.22 -2.68
CA LYS A 153 24.44 2.78 -3.39
C LYS A 153 24.41 3.10 -4.90
N LYS A 154 23.25 2.93 -5.55
CA LYS A 154 23.16 3.13 -6.99
C LYS A 154 22.90 4.55 -7.43
N MET A 155 22.31 5.38 -6.60
CA MET A 155 21.78 6.68 -7.01
C MET A 155 22.30 7.84 -6.19
N ILE A 156 22.36 7.71 -4.88
CA ILE A 156 22.75 8.80 -3.98
C ILE A 156 24.29 8.86 -3.86
N ALA A 157 24.92 7.75 -3.52
CA ALA A 157 26.36 7.71 -3.29
C ALA A 157 27.19 8.17 -4.51
N PRO A 158 26.86 7.82 -5.77
CA PRO A 158 27.59 8.35 -6.92
C PRO A 158 27.48 9.86 -7.08
N GLN A 159 26.34 10.48 -6.68
CA GLN A 159 26.16 11.92 -6.73
C GLN A 159 26.93 12.61 -5.61
N LEU A 160 26.89 12.07 -4.37
CA LEU A 160 27.65 12.60 -3.24
C LEU A 160 29.16 12.51 -3.46
N ASN A 161 29.62 11.53 -4.19
CA ASN A 161 31.05 11.34 -4.51
C ASN A 161 31.57 12.27 -5.62
N LYS A 162 30.72 13.03 -6.30
CA LYS A 162 31.18 14.06 -7.25
C LYS A 162 32.02 15.12 -6.53
N ARG A 163 33.10 15.57 -7.18
CA ARG A 163 34.04 16.54 -6.63
C ARG A 163 33.38 17.84 -6.15
N THR A 164 32.40 18.32 -6.90
CA THR A 164 31.58 19.50 -6.55
C THR A 164 30.77 19.30 -5.27
N MET A 165 30.18 18.11 -5.07
CA MET A 165 29.39 17.81 -3.91
C MET A 165 30.24 17.65 -2.65
N LYS A 166 31.42 17.02 -2.78
CA LYS A 166 32.39 16.93 -1.69
C LYS A 166 32.86 18.32 -1.23
N LEU A 167 33.03 19.26 -2.15
CA LEU A 167 33.38 20.63 -1.83
C LEU A 167 32.26 21.35 -1.03
N VAL A 168 31.02 21.18 -1.46
CA VAL A 168 29.85 21.76 -0.76
C VAL A 168 29.68 21.17 0.65
N MET A 169 29.87 19.86 0.80
CA MET A 169 29.76 19.17 2.09
C MET A 169 30.95 19.41 3.03
N SER A 170 32.03 20.00 2.55
CA SER A 170 33.21 20.37 3.38
C SER A 170 33.12 21.78 3.97
N VAL A 171 32.09 22.53 3.65
CA VAL A 171 31.81 23.83 4.23
C VAL A 171 31.10 23.63 5.57
N PRO A 172 31.63 24.10 6.70
CA PRO A 172 31.06 23.94 8.05
C PRO A 172 29.70 24.66 8.19
#